data_a62b546e2036effbb4ea369529735c14
#
_entry.id   a62b546e2036effbb4ea369529735c14
#
_cell.length_a   1.000
_cell.length_b   1.000
_cell.length_c   1.000
_cell.angle_alpha   90.00
_cell.angle_beta   90.00
_cell.angle_gamma   90.00
#
_symmetry.space_group_name_H-M   'P 1'
#
loop_
_entity.id
_entity.type
_entity.pdbx_description
1 polymer ?
#
loop_
_entity_poly.entity_id
_entity_poly.type
_entity_poly.pdbx_seq_one_letter_code
_entity_poly.pdbx_strand_id
1 'polypeptide(L)'
;MSTRHQKKIAMINDLSGYGRCSLTVALPILSAMRVQCCPVPTSILSSHTGFPVYYFDDYTDHMEAYIEKWKELGLTFDGIATGFLGSERQIEIVKDMIVAFKTPETKVLVDPIMGDHGVPYATCTPAMCSRMKSLAAMADILTPNLTEACILLDLPYNDNEGDLKEEELEQLARRLQLLGPSSVVITGIRQGKYLVNVLAEGEKEVYFLKRLAVGEERTGTGDVFSSIIAGGCIRGWNLRDAAELAADFVKDCIIRSGQLQVPVQNGVCFEELLGELCQKAKD
;
A
#
# COMPACT_ATOMS: atom_id res chain seq x y z
N MET A 1 -8.12 7.25 32.48
CA MET A 1 -8.98 7.11 31.28
C MET A 1 -8.10 7.49 30.08
N SER A 2 -7.74 6.55 29.24
CA SER A 2 -7.06 6.87 27.98
C SER A 2 -8.01 7.73 27.15
N THR A 3 -7.65 8.98 26.91
CA THR A 3 -8.39 9.85 25.98
C THR A 3 -8.27 9.22 24.59
N ARG A 4 -9.34 8.54 24.14
CA ARG A 4 -9.42 8.05 22.76
C ARG A 4 -9.37 9.27 21.83
N HIS A 5 -8.19 9.58 21.26
CA HIS A 5 -8.09 10.56 20.18
C HIS A 5 -8.38 9.87 18.85
N GLN A 6 -8.90 10.60 17.89
CA GLN A 6 -9.07 10.11 16.53
C GLN A 6 -7.69 9.86 15.91
N LYS A 7 -7.48 8.64 15.39
CA LYS A 7 -6.25 8.28 14.70
C LYS A 7 -6.07 9.06 13.41
N LYS A 8 -4.85 9.50 13.13
CA LYS A 8 -4.46 10.27 11.95
C LYS A 8 -3.31 9.60 11.22
N ILE A 9 -3.38 9.57 9.90
CA ILE A 9 -2.31 9.06 9.03
C ILE A 9 -1.93 10.10 7.99
N ALA A 10 -0.63 10.36 7.84
CA ALA A 10 -0.10 11.04 6.65
C ALA A 10 -0.02 10.04 5.52
N MET A 11 -0.74 10.26 4.43
CA MET A 11 -0.80 9.38 3.27
C MET A 11 -0.12 10.04 2.07
N ILE A 12 1.05 9.55 1.69
CA ILE A 12 1.88 10.07 0.62
C ILE A 12 1.63 9.21 -0.62
N ASN A 13 0.95 9.77 -1.62
CA ASN A 13 0.61 9.06 -2.87
C ASN A 13 0.21 10.09 -3.94
N ASP A 14 0.04 9.66 -5.19
CA ASP A 14 -0.51 10.52 -6.23
C ASP A 14 -2.03 10.77 -6.06
N LEU A 15 -2.50 11.85 -6.66
CA LEU A 15 -3.91 12.16 -6.79
C LEU A 15 -4.35 11.97 -8.24
N SER A 16 -4.92 10.82 -8.56
CA SER A 16 -5.52 10.53 -9.86
C SER A 16 -7.01 10.86 -9.86
N GLY A 17 -7.44 11.78 -10.74
CA GLY A 17 -8.82 12.30 -10.78
C GLY A 17 -9.83 11.28 -11.30
N TYR A 18 -9.45 10.44 -12.28
CA TYR A 18 -10.29 9.40 -12.85
C TYR A 18 -9.61 8.05 -12.77
N GLY A 19 -10.43 7.03 -12.53
CA GLY A 19 -9.99 5.70 -12.13
C GLY A 19 -9.86 5.63 -10.60
N ARG A 20 -9.95 4.41 -10.07
CA ARG A 20 -9.88 4.17 -8.62
C ARG A 20 -8.49 3.69 -8.25
N CYS A 21 -7.64 4.60 -7.81
CA CYS A 21 -6.28 4.30 -7.34
C CYS A 21 -5.80 5.38 -6.36
N SER A 22 -4.71 5.11 -5.70
CA SER A 22 -3.92 6.07 -4.93
C SER A 22 -4.74 6.87 -3.89
N LEU A 23 -4.61 8.19 -3.81
CA LEU A 23 -5.31 9.01 -2.80
C LEU A 23 -6.83 8.95 -2.93
N THR A 24 -7.39 8.80 -4.15
CA THR A 24 -8.84 8.70 -4.34
C THR A 24 -9.43 7.42 -3.77
N VAL A 25 -8.61 6.39 -3.57
CA VAL A 25 -8.95 5.16 -2.84
C VAL A 25 -8.62 5.29 -1.35
N ALA A 26 -7.41 5.72 -1.02
CA ALA A 26 -6.96 5.77 0.37
C ALA A 26 -7.84 6.67 1.26
N LEU A 27 -8.26 7.84 0.77
CA LEU A 27 -9.11 8.78 1.49
C LEU A 27 -10.43 8.16 1.98
N PRO A 28 -11.30 7.59 1.13
CA PRO A 28 -12.55 6.98 1.57
C PRO A 28 -12.34 5.70 2.38
N ILE A 29 -11.37 4.85 2.03
CA ILE A 29 -11.08 3.61 2.76
C ILE A 29 -10.63 3.92 4.19
N LEU A 30 -9.65 4.80 4.39
CA LEU A 30 -9.17 5.18 5.71
C LEU A 30 -10.26 5.89 6.53
N SER A 31 -11.10 6.71 5.89
CA SER A 31 -12.26 7.31 6.55
C SER A 31 -13.26 6.25 7.02
N ALA A 32 -13.56 5.23 6.21
CA ALA A 32 -14.39 4.09 6.58
C ALA A 32 -13.76 3.28 7.72
N MET A 33 -12.42 3.18 7.75
CA MET A 33 -11.65 2.61 8.85
C MET A 33 -11.55 3.53 10.09
N ARG A 34 -12.26 4.67 10.11
CA ARG A 34 -12.29 5.67 11.20
C ARG A 34 -10.95 6.32 11.50
N VAL A 35 -10.13 6.47 10.47
CA VAL A 35 -8.84 7.13 10.52
C VAL A 35 -8.92 8.41 9.70
N GLN A 36 -8.44 9.52 10.24
CA GLN A 36 -8.29 10.76 9.48
C GLN A 36 -7.12 10.59 8.52
N CYS A 37 -7.42 10.53 7.22
CA CYS A 37 -6.40 10.56 6.18
C CYS A 37 -5.97 12.00 5.91
N CYS A 38 -4.67 12.27 6.03
CA CYS A 38 -4.05 13.56 5.74
C CYS A 38 -3.17 13.38 4.49
N PRO A 39 -3.64 13.78 3.30
CA PRO A 39 -2.94 13.48 2.05
C PRO A 39 -1.71 14.38 1.84
N VAL A 40 -0.63 13.79 1.33
CA VAL A 40 0.55 14.49 0.76
C VAL A 40 0.66 14.07 -0.70
N PRO A 41 0.21 14.90 -1.66
CA PRO A 41 0.29 14.56 -3.06
C PRO A 41 1.74 14.46 -3.55
N THR A 42 2.06 13.42 -4.34
CA THR A 42 3.34 13.27 -5.05
C THR A 42 3.23 13.74 -6.50
N SER A 43 2.06 13.58 -7.08
CA SER A 43 1.70 14.07 -8.41
C SER A 43 0.18 14.23 -8.53
N ILE A 44 -0.26 15.02 -9.49
CA ILE A 44 -1.67 15.20 -9.81
C ILE A 44 -1.90 14.73 -11.25
N LEU A 45 -2.78 13.75 -11.41
CA LEU A 45 -3.12 13.18 -12.71
C LEU A 45 -4.60 13.37 -13.02
N SER A 46 -4.93 13.62 -14.30
CA SER A 46 -6.33 13.62 -14.73
C SER A 46 -6.96 12.22 -14.67
N SER A 47 -6.15 11.21 -14.93
CA SER A 47 -6.46 9.77 -14.80
C SER A 47 -5.15 9.02 -14.60
N HIS A 48 -5.20 7.80 -14.06
CA HIS A 48 -3.97 7.03 -13.86
C HIS A 48 -3.30 6.61 -15.18
N THR A 49 -2.03 6.28 -15.14
CA THR A 49 -1.18 6.01 -16.31
C THR A 49 -1.58 4.78 -17.13
N GLY A 50 -2.51 3.95 -16.66
CA GLY A 50 -3.10 2.84 -17.43
C GLY A 50 -4.10 3.29 -18.49
N PHE A 51 -4.52 4.57 -18.51
CA PHE A 51 -5.32 5.14 -19.59
C PHE A 51 -4.43 5.61 -20.75
N PRO A 52 -4.93 5.57 -22.00
CA PRO A 52 -4.12 5.92 -23.18
C PRO A 52 -3.75 7.41 -23.24
N VAL A 53 -4.49 8.25 -22.52
CA VAL A 53 -4.23 9.69 -22.40
C VAL A 53 -4.47 10.14 -20.98
N TYR A 54 -3.57 10.95 -20.45
CA TYR A 54 -3.67 11.54 -19.12
C TYR A 54 -2.86 12.83 -19.06
N TYR A 55 -3.25 13.75 -18.20
CA TYR A 55 -2.43 14.86 -17.76
C TYR A 55 -1.64 14.43 -16.54
N PHE A 56 -0.39 14.84 -16.45
CA PHE A 56 0.49 14.54 -15.31
C PHE A 56 1.19 15.84 -14.88
N ASP A 57 1.06 16.17 -13.61
CA ASP A 57 1.76 17.25 -12.95
C ASP A 57 2.58 16.70 -11.78
N ASP A 58 3.90 16.82 -11.87
CA ASP A 58 4.84 16.40 -10.84
C ASP A 58 4.84 17.42 -9.69
N TYR A 59 4.43 16.97 -8.52
CA TYR A 59 4.31 17.83 -7.33
C TYR A 59 5.59 17.93 -6.51
N THR A 60 6.71 17.35 -6.97
CA THR A 60 7.99 17.26 -6.23
C THR A 60 8.45 18.62 -5.68
N ASP A 61 8.42 19.68 -6.50
CA ASP A 61 8.90 21.02 -6.09
C ASP A 61 8.03 21.70 -5.01
N HIS A 62 6.83 21.19 -4.77
CA HIS A 62 5.89 21.71 -3.78
C HIS A 62 5.88 20.93 -2.47
N MET A 63 6.34 19.67 -2.47
CA MET A 63 6.22 18.75 -1.33
C MET A 63 6.97 19.28 -0.09
N GLU A 64 8.18 19.79 -0.24
CA GLU A 64 8.97 20.32 0.91
C GLU A 64 8.24 21.47 1.59
N ALA A 65 7.77 22.46 0.81
CA ALA A 65 7.02 23.60 1.33
C ALA A 65 5.69 23.18 1.99
N TYR A 66 5.02 22.18 1.42
CA TYR A 66 3.80 21.60 1.97
C TYR A 66 4.05 20.95 3.34
N ILE A 67 5.08 20.10 3.43
CA ILE A 67 5.44 19.39 4.66
C ILE A 67 5.93 20.36 5.73
N GLU A 68 6.66 21.41 5.35
CA GLU A 68 7.13 22.43 6.29
C GLU A 68 5.98 23.13 7.02
N LYS A 69 4.84 23.38 6.32
CA LYS A 69 3.66 23.94 7.00
C LYS A 69 3.08 22.99 8.05
N TRP A 70 3.20 21.70 7.86
CA TRP A 70 2.78 20.72 8.86
C TRP A 70 3.72 20.72 10.08
N LYS A 71 5.03 20.94 9.87
CA LYS A 71 5.98 21.11 10.97
C LYS A 71 5.71 22.40 11.75
N GLU A 72 5.48 23.53 11.05
CA GLU A 72 5.13 24.81 11.67
C GLU A 72 3.85 24.71 12.52
N LEU A 73 2.87 23.92 12.09
CA LEU A 73 1.64 23.64 12.82
C LEU A 73 1.81 22.66 13.98
N GLY A 74 2.99 22.05 14.14
CA GLY A 74 3.24 21.04 15.17
C GLY A 74 2.37 19.79 15.05
N LEU A 75 2.05 19.37 13.81
CA LEU A 75 1.20 18.21 13.60
C LEU A 75 1.89 16.91 14.05
N THR A 76 1.07 15.96 14.48
CA THR A 76 1.50 14.61 14.84
C THR A 76 0.62 13.58 14.15
N PHE A 77 1.19 12.41 13.84
CA PHE A 77 0.51 11.34 13.14
C PHE A 77 0.69 10.00 13.87
N ASP A 78 -0.39 9.21 13.92
CA ASP A 78 -0.33 7.83 14.41
C ASP A 78 0.27 6.88 13.36
N GLY A 79 0.23 7.29 12.09
CA GLY A 79 0.81 6.56 10.98
C GLY A 79 1.31 7.47 9.87
N ILE A 80 2.26 6.95 9.11
CA ILE A 80 2.74 7.50 7.85
C ILE A 80 2.69 6.35 6.84
N ALA A 81 2.01 6.54 5.72
CA ALA A 81 1.96 5.53 4.67
C ALA A 81 2.38 6.12 3.33
N THR A 82 3.06 5.32 2.52
CA THR A 82 3.50 5.72 1.17
C THR A 82 2.89 4.82 0.13
N GLY A 83 2.62 5.37 -1.05
CA GLY A 83 2.31 4.68 -2.28
C GLY A 83 3.25 5.14 -3.39
N PHE A 84 2.71 5.58 -4.53
CA PHE A 84 3.50 5.99 -5.68
C PHE A 84 4.40 7.20 -5.39
N LEU A 85 5.69 7.04 -5.73
CA LEU A 85 6.71 8.07 -5.71
C LEU A 85 7.34 8.18 -7.10
N GLY A 86 7.29 9.36 -7.71
CA GLY A 86 7.67 9.57 -9.11
C GLY A 86 9.16 9.84 -9.34
N SER A 87 9.94 10.10 -8.28
CA SER A 87 11.36 10.46 -8.43
C SER A 87 12.20 10.09 -7.20
N GLU A 88 13.51 9.99 -7.39
CA GLU A 88 14.48 9.79 -6.30
C GLU A 88 14.39 10.92 -5.26
N ARG A 89 14.16 12.17 -5.71
CA ARG A 89 14.00 13.32 -4.82
C ARG A 89 12.76 13.18 -3.92
N GLN A 90 11.64 12.68 -4.46
CA GLN A 90 10.47 12.40 -3.64
C GLN A 90 10.76 11.37 -2.54
N ILE A 91 11.53 10.33 -2.85
CA ILE A 91 11.94 9.34 -1.84
C ILE A 91 12.72 10.01 -0.71
N GLU A 92 13.68 10.89 -1.01
CA GLU A 92 14.45 11.59 0.03
C GLU A 92 13.54 12.54 0.84
N ILE A 93 12.65 13.30 0.19
CA ILE A 93 11.67 14.17 0.89
C ILE A 93 10.80 13.34 1.85
N VAL A 94 10.35 12.17 1.43
CA VAL A 94 9.53 11.28 2.26
C VAL A 94 10.33 10.71 3.43
N LYS A 95 11.60 10.34 3.23
CA LYS A 95 12.49 9.90 4.30
C LYS A 95 12.69 11.01 5.35
N ASP A 96 12.92 12.24 4.91
CA ASP A 96 13.05 13.41 5.81
C ASP A 96 11.74 13.69 6.54
N MET A 97 10.59 13.51 5.87
CA MET A 97 9.28 13.61 6.51
C MET A 97 9.10 12.53 7.59
N ILE A 98 9.47 11.27 7.31
CA ILE A 98 9.42 10.18 8.30
C ILE A 98 10.28 10.55 9.51
N VAL A 99 11.52 11.00 9.30
CA VAL A 99 12.41 11.41 10.40
C VAL A 99 11.79 12.54 11.22
N ALA A 100 11.14 13.50 10.57
CA ALA A 100 10.56 14.68 11.24
C ALA A 100 9.30 14.37 12.07
N PHE A 101 8.48 13.41 11.64
CA PHE A 101 7.15 13.13 12.25
C PHE A 101 7.04 11.78 12.96
N LYS A 102 8.00 10.87 12.78
CA LYS A 102 7.97 9.55 13.44
C LYS A 102 8.24 9.69 14.93
N THR A 103 7.33 9.17 15.74
CA THR A 103 7.49 8.96 17.18
C THR A 103 7.55 7.45 17.46
N PRO A 104 7.84 6.99 18.68
CA PRO A 104 7.79 5.56 19.03
C PRO A 104 6.43 4.90 18.76
N GLU A 105 5.34 5.67 18.79
CA GLU A 105 3.98 5.20 18.57
C GLU A 105 3.56 5.27 17.09
N THR A 106 4.27 6.05 16.27
CA THR A 106 3.94 6.23 14.84
C THR A 106 4.32 4.97 14.05
N LYS A 107 3.38 4.39 13.33
CA LYS A 107 3.61 3.28 12.41
C LYS A 107 3.92 3.79 11.01
N VAL A 108 4.99 3.29 10.41
CA VAL A 108 5.36 3.59 9.02
C VAL A 108 5.01 2.40 8.14
N LEU A 109 4.12 2.59 7.17
CA LEU A 109 3.81 1.60 6.14
C LEU A 109 4.40 2.07 4.81
N VAL A 110 5.17 1.21 4.17
CA VAL A 110 5.70 1.46 2.83
C VAL A 110 5.07 0.46 1.86
N ASP A 111 4.34 0.99 0.88
CA ASP A 111 3.90 0.26 -0.31
C ASP A 111 4.88 0.62 -1.44
N PRO A 112 5.79 -0.28 -1.82
CA PRO A 112 6.93 0.07 -2.65
C PRO A 112 6.60 -0.02 -4.14
N ILE A 113 5.72 0.83 -4.64
CA ILE A 113 5.22 0.81 -6.01
C ILE A 113 6.36 0.91 -7.03
N MET A 114 6.84 -0.23 -7.54
CA MET A 114 7.97 -0.32 -8.46
C MET A 114 7.70 -1.12 -9.73
N GLY A 115 6.74 -2.01 -9.73
CA GLY A 115 6.46 -2.86 -10.89
C GLY A 115 5.42 -3.93 -10.59
N ASP A 116 5.02 -4.66 -11.61
CA ASP A 116 4.08 -5.78 -11.50
C ASP A 116 4.31 -6.81 -12.59
N HIS A 117 3.88 -8.08 -12.36
CA HIS A 117 4.04 -9.20 -13.32
C HIS A 117 5.48 -9.34 -13.88
N GLY A 118 6.49 -9.17 -13.02
CA GLY A 118 7.90 -9.26 -13.40
C GLY A 118 8.45 -8.04 -14.15
N VAL A 119 7.63 -7.03 -14.42
CA VAL A 119 8.00 -5.85 -15.20
C VAL A 119 8.08 -4.60 -14.31
N PRO A 120 9.28 -3.99 -14.17
CA PRO A 120 9.39 -2.70 -13.50
C PRO A 120 8.60 -1.61 -14.24
N TYR A 121 7.97 -0.70 -13.51
CA TYR A 121 7.35 0.49 -14.10
C TYR A 121 8.41 1.41 -14.71
N ALA A 122 8.02 2.22 -15.70
CA ALA A 122 8.93 3.13 -16.40
C ALA A 122 9.65 4.12 -15.46
N THR A 123 9.06 4.45 -14.32
CA THR A 123 9.66 5.28 -13.28
C THR A 123 10.69 4.54 -12.41
N CYS A 124 10.69 3.20 -12.42
CA CYS A 124 11.58 2.40 -11.58
C CYS A 124 12.95 2.20 -12.25
N THR A 125 13.75 3.26 -12.29
CA THR A 125 15.16 3.17 -12.68
C THR A 125 15.98 2.40 -11.62
N PRO A 126 17.21 1.89 -11.94
CA PRO A 126 18.09 1.27 -10.94
C PRO A 126 18.36 2.17 -9.74
N ALA A 127 18.45 3.49 -9.95
CA ALA A 127 18.63 4.47 -8.87
C ALA A 127 17.37 4.56 -8.00
N MET A 128 16.17 4.61 -8.60
CA MET A 128 14.89 4.56 -7.87
C MET A 128 14.78 3.28 -7.03
N CYS A 129 15.11 2.11 -7.60
CA CYS A 129 15.07 0.84 -6.87
C CYS A 129 16.00 0.85 -5.65
N SER A 130 17.23 1.38 -5.80
CA SER A 130 18.19 1.53 -4.69
C SER A 130 17.66 2.48 -3.59
N ARG A 131 17.06 3.60 -3.97
CA ARG A 131 16.45 4.55 -3.03
C ARG A 131 15.23 3.94 -2.33
N MET A 132 14.40 3.20 -3.06
CA MET A 132 13.23 2.52 -2.48
C MET A 132 13.64 1.48 -1.43
N LYS A 133 14.75 0.75 -1.60
CA LYS A 133 15.31 -0.12 -0.55
C LYS A 133 15.61 0.65 0.73
N SER A 134 16.19 1.85 0.62
CA SER A 134 16.48 2.69 1.78
C SER A 134 15.23 3.22 2.47
N LEU A 135 14.15 3.46 1.73
CA LEU A 135 12.85 3.83 2.28
C LEU A 135 12.17 2.61 2.95
N ALA A 136 12.20 1.46 2.30
CA ALA A 136 11.67 0.20 2.86
C ALA A 136 12.32 -0.15 4.20
N ALA A 137 13.62 0.16 4.37
CA ALA A 137 14.33 -0.05 5.64
C ALA A 137 13.80 0.83 6.81
N MET A 138 13.07 1.89 6.53
CA MET A 138 12.45 2.76 7.55
C MET A 138 11.03 2.33 7.92
N ALA A 139 10.47 1.36 7.21
CA ALA A 139 9.13 0.86 7.44
C ALA A 139 9.01 0.00 8.71
N ASP A 140 7.87 0.09 9.36
CA ASP A 140 7.42 -0.91 10.33
C ASP A 140 6.65 -2.03 9.62
N ILE A 141 5.94 -1.68 8.51
CA ILE A 141 5.16 -2.59 7.68
C ILE A 141 5.51 -2.34 6.22
N LEU A 142 5.81 -3.41 5.48
CA LEU A 142 6.12 -3.38 4.04
C LEU A 142 5.12 -4.25 3.28
N THR A 143 4.53 -3.73 2.18
CA THR A 143 3.45 -4.42 1.44
C THR A 143 3.78 -4.67 -0.04
N PRO A 144 4.90 -5.28 -0.39
CA PRO A 144 5.29 -5.51 -1.78
C PRO A 144 4.41 -6.58 -2.44
N ASN A 145 4.20 -6.47 -3.76
CA ASN A 145 3.86 -7.62 -4.58
C ASN A 145 5.12 -8.48 -4.84
N LEU A 146 4.98 -9.62 -5.52
CA LEU A 146 6.11 -10.53 -5.77
C LEU A 146 7.21 -9.88 -6.63
N THR A 147 6.85 -9.06 -7.62
CA THR A 147 7.79 -8.33 -8.46
C THR A 147 8.63 -7.35 -7.64
N GLU A 148 7.98 -6.59 -6.80
CA GLU A 148 8.62 -5.62 -5.91
C GLU A 148 9.50 -6.30 -4.86
N ALA A 149 9.05 -7.43 -4.32
CA ALA A 149 9.85 -8.27 -3.42
C ALA A 149 11.16 -8.73 -4.09
N CYS A 150 11.09 -9.18 -5.35
CA CYS A 150 12.26 -9.56 -6.12
C CYS A 150 13.19 -8.36 -6.38
N ILE A 151 12.65 -7.20 -6.77
CA ILE A 151 13.44 -5.97 -6.99
C ILE A 151 14.14 -5.54 -5.69
N LEU A 152 13.43 -5.51 -4.57
CA LEU A 152 13.99 -5.13 -3.27
C LEU A 152 15.13 -6.05 -2.82
N LEU A 153 15.10 -7.31 -3.19
CA LEU A 153 16.09 -8.32 -2.81
C LEU A 153 17.15 -8.61 -3.87
N ASP A 154 17.14 -7.89 -5.01
CA ASP A 154 18.00 -8.14 -6.18
C ASP A 154 17.90 -9.60 -6.68
N LEU A 155 16.67 -10.13 -6.71
CA LEU A 155 16.38 -11.47 -7.20
C LEU A 155 15.75 -11.43 -8.59
N PRO A 156 16.03 -12.45 -9.43
CA PRO A 156 15.29 -12.61 -10.66
C PRO A 156 13.81 -12.93 -10.33
N TYR A 157 12.91 -12.36 -11.10
CA TYR A 157 11.49 -12.73 -11.03
C TYR A 157 11.28 -14.10 -11.68
N ASN A 158 10.42 -14.91 -11.08
CA ASN A 158 10.00 -16.19 -11.64
C ASN A 158 8.60 -16.06 -12.21
N ASP A 159 8.45 -16.17 -13.53
CA ASP A 159 7.15 -16.07 -14.22
C ASP A 159 6.15 -17.18 -13.81
N ASN A 160 6.61 -18.24 -13.16
CA ASN A 160 5.79 -19.33 -12.65
C ASN A 160 5.51 -19.15 -11.15
N GLU A 161 4.85 -18.07 -10.75
CA GLU A 161 4.48 -17.81 -9.34
C GLU A 161 3.76 -19.02 -8.69
N GLY A 162 2.97 -19.73 -9.47
CA GLY A 162 2.20 -20.88 -9.01
C GLY A 162 3.04 -22.08 -8.57
N ASP A 163 4.31 -22.14 -8.96
CA ASP A 163 5.24 -23.21 -8.63
C ASP A 163 6.05 -22.91 -7.34
N LEU A 164 5.96 -21.67 -6.81
CA LEU A 164 6.66 -21.30 -5.58
C LEU A 164 6.06 -22.03 -4.38
N LYS A 165 6.93 -22.72 -3.64
CA LYS A 165 6.55 -23.44 -2.43
C LYS A 165 6.41 -22.49 -1.24
N GLU A 166 5.68 -22.91 -0.24
CA GLU A 166 5.50 -22.12 1.00
C GLU A 166 6.83 -21.80 1.66
N GLU A 167 7.80 -22.74 1.65
CA GLU A 167 9.14 -22.54 2.22
C GLU A 167 9.92 -21.45 1.48
N GLU A 168 9.78 -21.35 0.15
CA GLU A 168 10.43 -20.33 -0.66
C GLU A 168 9.81 -18.95 -0.40
N LEU A 169 8.50 -18.90 -0.29
CA LEU A 169 7.75 -17.68 0.03
C LEU A 169 8.03 -17.20 1.46
N GLU A 170 8.14 -18.12 2.42
CA GLU A 170 8.57 -17.79 3.77
C GLU A 170 9.98 -17.19 3.78
N GLN A 171 10.95 -17.83 3.12
CA GLN A 171 12.30 -17.30 3.00
C GLN A 171 12.33 -15.91 2.36
N LEU A 172 11.51 -15.67 1.33
CA LEU A 172 11.39 -14.38 0.69
C LEU A 172 10.91 -13.31 1.69
N ALA A 173 9.82 -13.60 2.43
CA ALA A 173 9.28 -12.69 3.42
C ALA A 173 10.28 -12.41 4.56
N ARG A 174 11.00 -13.44 5.04
CA ARG A 174 12.05 -13.27 6.05
C ARG A 174 13.21 -12.42 5.56
N ARG A 175 13.64 -12.59 4.31
CA ARG A 175 14.70 -11.76 3.71
C ARG A 175 14.26 -10.30 3.60
N LEU A 176 13.00 -10.02 3.29
CA LEU A 176 12.46 -8.66 3.29
C LEU A 176 12.48 -8.05 4.69
N GLN A 177 12.17 -8.82 5.75
CA GLN A 177 12.30 -8.33 7.12
C GLN A 177 13.74 -7.93 7.48
N LEU A 178 14.75 -8.59 6.92
CA LEU A 178 16.16 -8.23 7.16
C LEU A 178 16.54 -6.86 6.56
N LEU A 179 15.73 -6.29 5.67
CA LEU A 179 15.91 -4.92 5.19
C LEU A 179 15.58 -3.86 6.26
N GLY A 180 14.75 -4.21 7.25
CA GLY A 180 14.36 -3.30 8.35
C GLY A 180 12.94 -3.46 8.87
N PRO A 181 11.90 -3.73 8.04
CA PRO A 181 10.53 -3.79 8.52
C PRO A 181 10.32 -4.99 9.45
N SER A 182 9.63 -4.75 10.58
CA SER A 182 9.25 -5.85 11.48
C SER A 182 8.12 -6.71 10.92
N SER A 183 7.34 -6.15 9.99
CA SER A 183 6.19 -6.79 9.38
C SER A 183 6.25 -6.68 7.85
N VAL A 184 6.00 -7.79 7.17
CA VAL A 184 5.97 -7.86 5.70
C VAL A 184 4.70 -8.56 5.26
N VAL A 185 4.03 -8.04 4.25
CA VAL A 185 2.92 -8.69 3.56
C VAL A 185 3.25 -8.75 2.07
N ILE A 186 3.69 -9.91 1.57
CA ILE A 186 3.84 -10.10 0.12
C ILE A 186 2.45 -10.37 -0.45
N THR A 187 1.99 -9.50 -1.36
CA THR A 187 0.60 -9.49 -1.81
C THR A 187 0.40 -10.19 -3.15
N GLY A 188 -0.78 -10.76 -3.35
CA GLY A 188 -1.32 -11.07 -4.67
C GLY A 188 -0.70 -12.25 -5.42
N ILE A 189 0.04 -13.15 -4.76
CA ILE A 189 0.72 -14.27 -5.42
C ILE A 189 -0.31 -15.26 -5.99
N ARG A 190 -0.26 -15.53 -7.30
CA ARG A 190 -1.19 -16.42 -7.97
C ARG A 190 -0.76 -17.87 -7.83
N GLN A 191 -1.53 -18.68 -7.10
CA GLN A 191 -1.33 -20.13 -6.97
C GLN A 191 -2.56 -20.89 -7.45
N GLY A 192 -2.58 -21.24 -8.74
CA GLY A 192 -3.70 -21.89 -9.39
C GLY A 192 -4.98 -21.06 -9.31
N LYS A 193 -6.00 -21.57 -8.60
CA LYS A 193 -7.27 -20.85 -8.38
C LYS A 193 -7.27 -19.93 -7.15
N TYR A 194 -6.15 -19.79 -6.46
CA TYR A 194 -6.04 -18.97 -5.26
C TYR A 194 -5.15 -17.76 -5.50
N LEU A 195 -5.44 -16.68 -4.79
CA LEU A 195 -4.50 -15.60 -4.47
C LEU A 195 -4.00 -15.80 -3.05
N VAL A 196 -2.70 -15.73 -2.88
CA VAL A 196 -2.01 -15.94 -1.59
C VAL A 196 -1.34 -14.64 -1.20
N ASN A 197 -1.58 -14.19 0.03
CA ASN A 197 -0.78 -13.16 0.66
C ASN A 197 0.05 -13.81 1.76
N VAL A 198 1.34 -13.45 1.84
CA VAL A 198 2.30 -14.04 2.79
C VAL A 198 2.62 -13.02 3.87
N LEU A 199 2.25 -13.32 5.10
CA LEU A 199 2.42 -12.41 6.23
C LEU A 199 3.53 -12.90 7.15
N ALA A 200 4.58 -12.09 7.32
CA ALA A 200 5.63 -12.30 8.30
C ALA A 200 5.58 -11.15 9.33
N GLU A 201 5.47 -11.46 10.61
CA GLU A 201 5.40 -10.48 11.70
C GLU A 201 6.38 -10.86 12.81
N GLY A 202 7.48 -10.10 12.93
CA GLY A 202 8.55 -10.41 13.88
C GLY A 202 9.06 -11.85 13.68
N GLU A 203 9.24 -12.58 14.78
CA GLU A 203 9.68 -13.99 14.78
C GLU A 203 8.51 -14.99 14.77
N LYS A 204 7.26 -14.51 14.66
CA LYS A 204 6.09 -15.39 14.59
C LYS A 204 6.14 -16.27 13.36
N GLU A 205 5.43 -17.40 13.39
CA GLU A 205 5.22 -18.26 12.23
C GLU A 205 4.61 -17.45 11.07
N VAL A 206 5.10 -17.70 9.86
CA VAL A 206 4.60 -17.01 8.66
C VAL A 206 3.19 -17.51 8.33
N TYR A 207 2.27 -16.59 8.11
CA TYR A 207 0.89 -16.90 7.82
C TYR A 207 0.59 -16.76 6.34
N PHE A 208 0.02 -17.80 5.72
CA PHE A 208 -0.38 -17.84 4.31
C PHE A 208 -1.88 -17.61 4.21
N LEU A 209 -2.26 -16.39 3.86
CA LEU A 209 -3.65 -15.99 3.66
C LEU A 209 -4.10 -16.34 2.25
N LYS A 210 -4.86 -17.43 2.10
CA LYS A 210 -5.35 -17.91 0.81
C LYS A 210 -6.82 -17.51 0.60
N ARG A 211 -7.12 -16.90 -0.55
CA ARG A 211 -8.48 -16.60 -1.00
C ARG A 211 -8.69 -17.10 -2.43
N LEU A 212 -9.90 -17.52 -2.77
CA LEU A 212 -10.22 -17.85 -4.17
C LEU A 212 -10.07 -16.57 -5.01
N ALA A 213 -9.34 -16.69 -6.11
CA ALA A 213 -9.27 -15.65 -7.11
C ALA A 213 -10.64 -15.50 -7.79
N VAL A 214 -11.14 -14.28 -7.88
CA VAL A 214 -12.46 -13.95 -8.44
C VAL A 214 -12.32 -12.85 -9.49
N GLY A 215 -13.11 -12.95 -10.54
CA GLY A 215 -13.18 -11.93 -11.58
C GLY A 215 -11.83 -11.66 -12.26
N GLU A 216 -11.68 -10.44 -12.76
CA GLU A 216 -10.49 -9.95 -13.43
C GLU A 216 -9.67 -9.05 -12.49
N GLU A 217 -8.36 -9.02 -12.68
CA GLU A 217 -7.47 -8.10 -11.97
C GLU A 217 -7.81 -6.65 -12.33
N ARG A 218 -7.77 -5.77 -11.33
CA ARG A 218 -8.21 -4.38 -11.48
C ARG A 218 -7.26 -3.42 -10.80
N THR A 219 -7.15 -2.22 -11.37
CA THR A 219 -6.42 -1.11 -10.74
C THR A 219 -7.00 -0.77 -9.35
N GLY A 220 -6.16 -0.35 -8.45
CA GLY A 220 -6.53 0.13 -7.10
C GLY A 220 -6.78 -0.96 -6.06
N THR A 221 -6.69 -2.25 -6.42
CA THR A 221 -6.80 -3.36 -5.44
C THR A 221 -5.69 -3.29 -4.39
N GLY A 222 -4.46 -2.95 -4.80
CA GLY A 222 -3.32 -2.72 -3.91
C GLY A 222 -3.58 -1.55 -2.95
N ASP A 223 -4.06 -0.42 -3.47
CA ASP A 223 -4.37 0.77 -2.66
C ASP A 223 -5.48 0.50 -1.62
N VAL A 224 -6.52 -0.26 -2.00
CA VAL A 224 -7.57 -0.70 -1.05
C VAL A 224 -6.95 -1.59 0.02
N PHE A 225 -6.15 -2.58 -0.37
CA PHE A 225 -5.52 -3.53 0.53
C PHE A 225 -4.57 -2.84 1.52
N SER A 226 -3.62 -2.05 1.01
CA SER A 226 -2.63 -1.35 1.84
C SER A 226 -3.27 -0.30 2.76
N SER A 227 -4.34 0.39 2.31
CA SER A 227 -5.09 1.33 3.13
C SER A 227 -5.81 0.65 4.30
N ILE A 228 -6.40 -0.54 4.10
CA ILE A 228 -7.03 -1.31 5.18
C ILE A 228 -5.98 -1.81 6.18
N ILE A 229 -4.83 -2.32 5.70
CA ILE A 229 -3.69 -2.71 6.55
C ILE A 229 -3.26 -1.52 7.41
N ALA A 230 -3.00 -0.36 6.78
CA ALA A 230 -2.58 0.85 7.47
C ALA A 230 -3.61 1.27 8.52
N GLY A 231 -4.89 1.38 8.13
CA GLY A 231 -5.98 1.77 9.00
C GLY A 231 -6.16 0.84 10.21
N GLY A 232 -6.09 -0.47 10.00
CA GLY A 232 -6.18 -1.47 11.06
C GLY A 232 -5.00 -1.42 12.02
N CYS A 233 -3.77 -1.44 11.48
CA CYS A 233 -2.56 -1.49 12.30
C CYS A 233 -2.36 -0.23 13.16
N ILE A 234 -2.66 0.99 12.67
CA ILE A 234 -2.55 2.20 13.48
C ILE A 234 -3.67 2.31 14.53
N ARG A 235 -4.77 1.58 14.36
CA ARG A 235 -5.82 1.41 15.37
C ARG A 235 -5.50 0.33 16.41
N GLY A 236 -4.39 -0.39 16.23
CA GLY A 236 -3.91 -1.40 17.16
C GLY A 236 -4.39 -2.84 16.83
N TRP A 237 -4.93 -3.06 15.62
CA TRP A 237 -5.22 -4.43 15.17
C TRP A 237 -3.93 -5.21 14.92
N ASN A 238 -3.98 -6.51 15.06
CA ASN A 238 -2.87 -7.34 14.60
C ASN A 238 -2.86 -7.39 13.07
N LEU A 239 -1.69 -7.68 12.50
CA LEU A 239 -1.48 -7.69 11.06
C LEU A 239 -2.40 -8.67 10.34
N ARG A 240 -2.63 -9.84 10.94
CA ARG A 240 -3.45 -10.90 10.35
C ARG A 240 -4.91 -10.45 10.18
N ASP A 241 -5.52 -9.91 11.23
CA ASP A 241 -6.93 -9.47 11.18
C ASP A 241 -7.11 -8.35 10.13
N ALA A 242 -6.15 -7.41 10.07
CA ALA A 242 -6.16 -6.36 9.06
C ALA A 242 -6.04 -6.93 7.63
N ALA A 243 -5.16 -7.91 7.41
CA ALA A 243 -4.96 -8.54 6.11
C ALA A 243 -6.16 -9.42 5.69
N GLU A 244 -6.77 -10.15 6.63
CA GLU A 244 -7.96 -10.94 6.35
C GLU A 244 -9.12 -10.03 5.92
N LEU A 245 -9.36 -8.91 6.62
CA LEU A 245 -10.36 -7.93 6.22
C LEU A 245 -10.04 -7.32 4.85
N ALA A 246 -8.78 -6.94 4.62
CA ALA A 246 -8.34 -6.35 3.35
C ALA A 246 -8.58 -7.31 2.17
N ALA A 247 -8.15 -8.57 2.30
CA ALA A 247 -8.32 -9.58 1.26
C ALA A 247 -9.80 -9.88 0.96
N ASP A 248 -10.63 -10.00 2.00
CA ASP A 248 -12.07 -10.25 1.83
C ASP A 248 -12.77 -9.03 1.22
N PHE A 249 -12.43 -7.82 1.65
CA PHE A 249 -13.03 -6.59 1.10
C PHE A 249 -12.63 -6.38 -0.37
N VAL A 250 -11.35 -6.56 -0.73
CA VAL A 250 -10.89 -6.49 -2.13
C VAL A 250 -11.62 -7.51 -2.99
N LYS A 251 -11.75 -8.76 -2.53
CA LYS A 251 -12.50 -9.80 -3.23
C LYS A 251 -13.95 -9.36 -3.49
N ASP A 252 -14.63 -8.83 -2.48
CA ASP A 252 -16.02 -8.39 -2.60
C ASP A 252 -16.13 -7.19 -3.58
N CYS A 253 -15.16 -6.25 -3.55
CA CYS A 253 -15.07 -5.16 -4.53
C CYS A 253 -14.91 -5.65 -5.97
N ILE A 254 -14.06 -6.68 -6.21
CA ILE A 254 -13.87 -7.26 -7.54
C ILE A 254 -15.18 -7.91 -8.02
N ILE A 255 -15.86 -8.70 -7.19
CA ILE A 255 -17.16 -9.31 -7.51
C ILE A 255 -18.17 -8.23 -7.87
N ARG A 256 -18.26 -7.18 -7.05
CA ARG A 256 -19.20 -6.07 -7.26
C ARG A 256 -18.91 -5.32 -8.56
N SER A 257 -17.65 -5.07 -8.85
CA SER A 257 -17.24 -4.44 -10.12
C SER A 257 -17.65 -5.24 -11.35
N GLY A 258 -17.54 -6.57 -11.28
CA GLY A 258 -18.02 -7.47 -12.35
C GLY A 258 -19.54 -7.41 -12.52
N GLN A 259 -20.30 -7.43 -11.42
CA GLN A 259 -21.76 -7.31 -11.45
C GLN A 259 -22.23 -5.99 -12.08
N LEU A 260 -21.52 -4.91 -11.81
CA LEU A 260 -21.80 -3.58 -12.36
C LEU A 260 -21.21 -3.37 -13.76
N GLN A 261 -20.53 -4.38 -14.32
CA GLN A 261 -19.88 -4.32 -15.63
C GLN A 261 -18.91 -3.12 -15.78
N VAL A 262 -18.25 -2.75 -14.69
CA VAL A 262 -17.26 -1.65 -14.71
C VAL A 262 -16.04 -2.11 -15.49
N PRO A 263 -15.55 -1.32 -16.48
CA PRO A 263 -14.31 -1.62 -17.19
C PRO A 263 -13.15 -1.85 -16.24
N VAL A 264 -12.28 -2.81 -16.53
CA VAL A 264 -11.15 -3.20 -15.66
C VAL A 264 -10.26 -2.02 -15.31
N GLN A 265 -9.93 -1.20 -16.31
CA GLN A 265 -9.11 0.01 -16.14
C GLN A 265 -9.73 1.10 -15.26
N ASN A 266 -11.06 1.05 -15.02
CA ASN A 266 -11.70 2.02 -14.12
C ASN A 266 -11.54 1.66 -12.64
N GLY A 267 -10.84 0.57 -12.34
CA GLY A 267 -10.55 0.10 -10.99
C GLY A 267 -11.71 -0.64 -10.31
N VAL A 268 -11.54 -0.91 -9.02
CA VAL A 268 -12.52 -1.65 -8.21
C VAL A 268 -13.59 -0.74 -7.62
N CYS A 269 -14.85 -1.15 -7.72
CA CYS A 269 -15.98 -0.45 -7.08
C CYS A 269 -16.00 -0.79 -5.59
N PHE A 270 -15.55 0.12 -4.77
CA PHE A 270 -15.58 0.01 -3.31
C PHE A 270 -16.69 0.87 -2.69
N GLU A 271 -17.22 1.84 -3.42
CA GLU A 271 -18.12 2.87 -2.89
C GLU A 271 -19.38 2.28 -2.28
N GLU A 272 -19.97 1.27 -2.92
CA GLU A 272 -21.19 0.62 -2.41
C GLU A 272 -20.94 -0.28 -1.21
N LEU A 273 -19.68 -0.69 -1.00
CA LEU A 273 -19.27 -1.57 0.09
C LEU A 273 -18.65 -0.84 1.29
N LEU A 274 -18.45 0.50 1.21
CA LEU A 274 -17.91 1.30 2.31
C LEU A 274 -18.72 1.18 3.60
N GLY A 275 -20.05 1.03 3.49
CA GLY A 275 -20.92 0.84 4.66
C GLY A 275 -20.60 -0.46 5.41
N GLU A 276 -20.29 -1.54 4.70
CA GLU A 276 -19.88 -2.82 5.30
C GLU A 276 -18.49 -2.72 5.93
N LEU A 277 -17.54 -2.04 5.26
CA LEU A 277 -16.22 -1.77 5.81
C LEU A 277 -16.32 -0.97 7.12
N CYS A 278 -17.16 0.09 7.15
CA CYS A 278 -17.43 0.85 8.36
C CYS A 278 -17.97 -0.02 9.50
N GLN A 279 -18.81 -1.00 9.20
CA GLN A 279 -19.37 -1.90 10.23
C GLN A 279 -18.32 -2.88 10.76
N LYS A 280 -17.52 -3.49 9.86
CA LYS A 280 -16.44 -4.40 10.22
C LYS A 280 -15.30 -3.69 10.99
N ALA A 281 -15.13 -2.38 10.77
CA ALA A 281 -14.14 -1.55 11.44
C ALA A 281 -14.62 -0.95 12.78
N LYS A 282 -15.74 -1.42 13.36
CA LYS A 282 -16.30 -0.82 14.61
C LYS A 282 -15.51 -1.13 15.87
N ASP A 283 -14.81 -2.23 15.94
CA ASP A 283 -14.17 -2.73 17.19
C ASP A 283 -12.64 -2.77 17.06
#